data_baa256ae9c85deae498510ba0e03cbc7
#
_entry.id   baa256ae9c85deae498510ba0e03cbc7
#
_cell.length_a   1.000
_cell.length_b   1.000
_cell.length_c   1.000
_cell.angle_alpha   90.00
_cell.angle_beta   90.00
_cell.angle_gamma   90.00
#
_symmetry.space_group_name_H-M   'P 1'
#
loop_
_entity.id
_entity.type
_entity.pdbx_description
1 polymer ?
#
loop_
_entity_poly.entity_id
_entity_poly.type
_entity_poly.pdbx_seq_one_letter_code
_entity_poly.pdbx_strand_id
1 'polypeptide(L)'
;MAMKIRPPKKADVTALLRNLFLRTEQELIREITRKRAAGHVEYAEVAALERVQKILQNMVDTSWNYEPVMIEKIFYHSDKDAAGYTNARTITGTRSVTQIAIMEQLANNLQGELMEMAGTAKRSVESVFTIARLENDPYRKLALEQILRQEAAGKPWIKSSQDLVKEMETNGITGFTDKAGRKWSMQAYGNMAVRTTARQAEVAALLTSDEYDLWQITKVGTTCPVCAPLEGRVYSKSGTNPDYPPLTVAFGKVDPYGSNDLSNTYLNIHPNCLHSLVKYITIGKSTERIQKDKDFSSIEKNPLSRDPRTKKQIAAYREKEKNRQRLLRDMKQHKEYRSILGNDVPKDFAKFRELKYNNAEKWDKIHILYQDDKLKKKIRSPEVNKTIEEGKQGKHILGHKNYKDGRSYLKVSAEEAQRLVDQYAGTGQIKRDSKGHWTNKEFVSADHIIGVVVDANTGETIETSRFSIHYSKNGVHIVPRKE
;
A
#
# COMPACT_ATOMS: atom_id res chain seq x y z
N MET A 1 -33.57 33.89 -2.93
CA MET A 1 -32.14 33.97 -2.67
C MET A 1 -31.43 32.85 -3.45
N ALA A 2 -30.74 33.18 -4.51
CA ALA A 2 -30.01 32.17 -5.30
C ALA A 2 -28.79 31.66 -4.48
N MET A 3 -28.81 30.39 -4.17
CA MET A 3 -27.71 29.70 -3.48
C MET A 3 -26.43 29.84 -4.32
N LYS A 4 -25.46 30.64 -3.86
CA LYS A 4 -24.12 30.70 -4.50
C LYS A 4 -23.46 29.34 -4.36
N ILE A 5 -23.52 28.52 -5.41
CA ILE A 5 -22.76 27.29 -5.49
C ILE A 5 -21.29 27.68 -5.52
N ARG A 6 -20.57 27.45 -4.44
CA ARG A 6 -19.11 27.58 -4.45
C ARG A 6 -18.55 26.54 -5.42
N PRO A 7 -17.66 26.93 -6.35
CA PRO A 7 -17.02 25.96 -7.21
C PRO A 7 -16.29 24.91 -6.33
N PRO A 8 -16.35 23.61 -6.68
CA PRO A 8 -15.68 22.57 -5.91
C PRO A 8 -14.17 22.85 -5.85
N LYS A 9 -13.58 22.59 -4.69
CA LYS A 9 -12.11 22.66 -4.55
C LYS A 9 -11.45 21.64 -5.46
N LYS A 10 -10.24 21.92 -5.96
CA LYS A 10 -9.46 21.04 -6.85
C LYS A 10 -9.41 19.57 -6.39
N ALA A 11 -9.27 19.34 -5.07
CA ALA A 11 -9.33 18.01 -4.47
C ALA A 11 -10.65 17.27 -4.73
N ASP A 12 -11.76 18.00 -4.88
CA ASP A 12 -13.09 17.42 -5.07
C ASP A 12 -13.31 16.93 -6.51
N VAL A 13 -12.67 17.56 -7.50
CA VAL A 13 -12.80 17.18 -8.92
C VAL A 13 -12.17 15.81 -9.16
N THR A 14 -11.06 15.47 -8.50
CA THR A 14 -10.41 14.16 -8.62
C THR A 14 -10.98 13.11 -7.66
N ALA A 15 -11.82 13.51 -6.70
CA ALA A 15 -12.29 12.65 -5.63
C ALA A 15 -13.13 11.48 -6.13
N LEU A 16 -13.93 11.68 -7.19
CA LEU A 16 -14.78 10.65 -7.77
C LEU A 16 -13.92 9.47 -8.27
N LEU A 17 -12.91 9.71 -9.09
CA LEU A 17 -12.03 8.64 -9.62
C LEU A 17 -11.23 7.97 -8.50
N ARG A 18 -10.72 8.75 -7.53
CA ARG A 18 -9.99 8.18 -6.39
C ARG A 18 -10.86 7.26 -5.53
N ASN A 19 -12.11 7.64 -5.31
CA ASN A 19 -13.08 6.81 -4.60
C ASN A 19 -13.50 5.59 -5.42
N LEU A 20 -13.62 5.74 -6.73
CA LEU A 20 -13.90 4.64 -7.65
C LEU A 20 -12.81 3.56 -7.54
N PHE A 21 -11.53 3.92 -7.63
CA PHE A 21 -10.42 2.96 -7.51
C PHE A 21 -10.38 2.27 -6.15
N LEU A 22 -10.64 3.00 -5.06
CA LEU A 22 -10.74 2.42 -3.73
C LEU A 22 -11.87 1.38 -3.65
N ARG A 23 -13.06 1.71 -4.15
CA ARG A 23 -14.22 0.82 -4.13
C ARG A 23 -13.98 -0.41 -5.00
N THR A 24 -13.48 -0.21 -6.23
CA THR A 24 -13.15 -1.29 -7.15
C THR A 24 -12.15 -2.27 -6.52
N GLU A 25 -11.05 -1.79 -5.93
CA GLU A 25 -10.08 -2.64 -5.25
C GLU A 25 -10.71 -3.43 -4.09
N GLN A 26 -11.58 -2.78 -3.30
CA GLN A 26 -12.32 -3.45 -2.21
C GLN A 26 -13.31 -4.50 -2.71
N GLU A 27 -14.00 -4.23 -3.82
CA GLU A 27 -14.94 -5.18 -4.43
C GLU A 27 -14.22 -6.40 -5.00
N LEU A 28 -13.09 -6.21 -5.67
CA LEU A 28 -12.23 -7.30 -6.15
C LEU A 28 -11.73 -8.17 -4.99
N ILE A 29 -11.24 -7.57 -3.92
CA ILE A 29 -10.78 -8.30 -2.73
C ILE A 29 -11.94 -9.08 -2.10
N ARG A 30 -13.13 -8.50 -1.98
CA ARG A 30 -14.32 -9.19 -1.47
C ARG A 30 -14.71 -10.38 -2.34
N GLU A 31 -14.70 -10.23 -3.66
CA GLU A 31 -15.06 -11.31 -4.58
C GLU A 31 -14.06 -12.47 -4.47
N ILE A 32 -12.76 -12.20 -4.34
CA ILE A 32 -11.73 -13.19 -4.12
C ILE A 32 -11.95 -13.92 -2.78
N THR A 33 -12.20 -13.17 -1.71
CA THR A 33 -12.38 -13.72 -0.34
C THR A 33 -13.65 -14.56 -0.24
N ARG A 34 -14.77 -14.10 -0.80
CA ARG A 34 -16.07 -14.77 -0.76
C ARG A 34 -16.03 -16.17 -1.34
N LYS A 35 -15.30 -16.38 -2.40
CA LYS A 35 -15.28 -17.67 -3.13
C LYS A 35 -14.45 -18.75 -2.43
N ARG A 36 -13.46 -18.36 -1.62
CA ARG A 36 -12.70 -19.33 -0.85
C ARG A 36 -13.50 -20.00 0.25
N ALA A 37 -14.47 -19.31 0.84
CA ALA A 37 -15.33 -19.85 1.90
C ALA A 37 -16.32 -20.90 1.41
N ALA A 38 -16.59 -20.97 0.10
CA ALA A 38 -17.68 -21.80 -0.46
C ALA A 38 -17.26 -23.19 -0.95
N GLY A 39 -15.98 -23.56 -0.97
CA GLY A 39 -15.48 -24.94 -1.21
C GLY A 39 -15.70 -25.57 -2.59
N HIS A 40 -16.34 -24.89 -3.55
CA HIS A 40 -16.63 -25.41 -4.89
C HIS A 40 -15.76 -24.74 -5.96
N VAL A 41 -14.87 -25.51 -6.61
CA VAL A 41 -13.69 -24.93 -7.27
C VAL A 41 -13.89 -24.56 -8.74
N GLU A 42 -14.54 -25.32 -9.59
CA GLU A 42 -14.49 -25.06 -11.04
C GLU A 42 -15.58 -24.13 -11.61
N TYR A 43 -16.85 -24.40 -11.42
CA TYR A 43 -17.94 -23.53 -11.90
C TYR A 43 -17.98 -22.18 -11.19
N ALA A 44 -17.65 -22.20 -9.92
CA ALA A 44 -17.61 -21.01 -9.09
C ALA A 44 -16.46 -20.05 -9.47
N GLU A 45 -15.38 -20.56 -10.05
CA GLU A 45 -14.23 -19.78 -10.48
C GLU A 45 -14.48 -19.00 -11.77
N VAL A 46 -15.02 -19.66 -12.81
CA VAL A 46 -15.39 -18.98 -14.06
C VAL A 46 -16.34 -17.82 -13.77
N ALA A 47 -17.40 -18.08 -13.00
CA ALA A 47 -18.33 -17.03 -12.60
C ALA A 47 -17.71 -15.94 -11.69
N ALA A 48 -16.64 -16.24 -10.94
CA ALA A 48 -15.90 -15.23 -10.18
C ALA A 48 -15.02 -14.37 -11.10
N LEU A 49 -14.34 -14.97 -12.06
CA LEU A 49 -13.54 -14.26 -13.07
C LEU A 49 -14.41 -13.36 -13.96
N GLU A 50 -15.59 -13.81 -14.35
CA GLU A 50 -16.58 -12.98 -15.07
C GLU A 50 -17.00 -11.76 -14.24
N ARG A 51 -17.27 -11.94 -12.93
CA ARG A 51 -17.58 -10.80 -12.04
C ARG A 51 -16.39 -9.87 -11.85
N VAL A 52 -15.20 -10.40 -11.70
CA VAL A 52 -13.96 -9.61 -11.64
C VAL A 52 -13.82 -8.77 -12.90
N GLN A 53 -14.02 -9.38 -14.06
CA GLN A 53 -13.97 -8.67 -15.34
C GLN A 53 -15.04 -7.58 -15.41
N LYS A 54 -16.27 -7.87 -14.97
CA LYS A 54 -17.36 -6.88 -14.94
C LYS A 54 -17.08 -5.72 -13.99
N ILE A 55 -16.50 -5.98 -12.82
CA ILE A 55 -16.09 -4.94 -11.85
C ILE A 55 -15.04 -4.03 -12.49
N LEU A 56 -14.02 -4.61 -13.13
CA LEU A 56 -12.95 -3.85 -13.79
C LEU A 56 -13.47 -3.07 -15.00
N GLN A 57 -14.33 -3.68 -15.83
CA GLN A 57 -14.97 -3.00 -16.97
C GLN A 57 -15.81 -1.81 -16.51
N ASN A 58 -16.60 -1.97 -15.46
CA ASN A 58 -17.41 -0.89 -14.90
C ASN A 58 -16.56 0.28 -14.38
N MET A 59 -15.39 -0.02 -13.81
CA MET A 59 -14.42 1.00 -13.42
C MET A 59 -13.87 1.75 -14.65
N VAL A 60 -13.46 1.03 -15.69
CA VAL A 60 -12.93 1.61 -16.93
C VAL A 60 -13.99 2.48 -17.62
N ASP A 61 -15.21 1.99 -17.75
CA ASP A 61 -16.33 2.72 -18.39
C ASP A 61 -16.70 3.98 -17.60
N THR A 62 -16.73 3.88 -16.26
CA THR A 62 -17.01 5.04 -15.39
C THR A 62 -15.90 6.08 -15.51
N SER A 63 -14.65 5.64 -15.58
CA SER A 63 -13.49 6.52 -15.75
C SER A 63 -13.56 7.21 -17.11
N TRP A 64 -13.78 6.46 -18.18
CA TRP A 64 -13.92 6.98 -19.54
C TRP A 64 -14.91 8.13 -19.65
N ASN A 65 -16.07 7.97 -19.02
CA ASN A 65 -17.11 9.00 -19.05
C ASN A 65 -16.79 10.24 -18.20
N TYR A 66 -15.95 10.09 -17.16
CA TYR A 66 -15.68 11.18 -16.22
C TYR A 66 -14.36 11.91 -16.48
N GLU A 67 -13.36 11.27 -17.05
CA GLU A 67 -12.04 11.85 -17.29
C GLU A 67 -12.07 13.15 -18.10
N PRO A 68 -12.79 13.23 -19.24
CA PRO A 68 -12.90 14.46 -20.01
C PRO A 68 -13.56 15.59 -19.18
N VAL A 69 -14.61 15.27 -18.44
CA VAL A 69 -15.34 16.21 -17.56
C VAL A 69 -14.43 16.74 -16.43
N MET A 70 -13.61 15.86 -15.85
CA MET A 70 -12.64 16.23 -14.83
C MET A 70 -11.59 17.19 -15.40
N ILE A 71 -11.02 16.86 -16.54
CA ILE A 71 -9.98 17.65 -17.20
C ILE A 71 -10.55 19.02 -17.59
N GLU A 72 -11.73 19.09 -18.20
CA GLU A 72 -12.40 20.32 -18.56
C GLU A 72 -12.65 21.23 -17.35
N LYS A 73 -13.16 20.67 -16.25
CA LYS A 73 -13.36 21.44 -15.00
C LYS A 73 -12.05 22.03 -14.47
N ILE A 74 -10.94 21.29 -14.57
CA ILE A 74 -9.62 21.76 -14.14
C ILE A 74 -9.16 22.90 -15.05
N PHE A 75 -9.29 22.75 -16.38
CA PHE A 75 -8.98 23.80 -17.33
C PHE A 75 -9.76 25.09 -17.05
N TYR A 76 -11.07 24.97 -16.85
CA TYR A 76 -11.91 26.13 -16.56
C TYR A 76 -11.49 26.89 -15.30
N HIS A 77 -11.12 26.19 -14.22
CA HIS A 77 -10.64 26.82 -12.99
C HIS A 77 -9.28 27.48 -13.16
N SER A 78 -8.38 26.85 -13.90
CA SER A 78 -7.05 27.39 -14.15
C SER A 78 -7.08 28.59 -15.09
N ASP A 79 -7.98 28.61 -16.07
CA ASP A 79 -8.22 29.79 -16.91
C ASP A 79 -8.71 30.99 -16.09
N LYS A 80 -9.58 30.76 -15.07
CA LYS A 80 -10.01 31.83 -14.17
C LYS A 80 -8.87 32.36 -13.32
N ASP A 81 -8.03 31.47 -12.79
CA ASP A 81 -6.85 31.85 -12.00
C ASP A 81 -5.85 32.64 -12.88
N ALA A 82 -5.67 32.23 -14.13
CA ALA A 82 -4.82 32.94 -15.09
C ALA A 82 -5.41 34.30 -15.49
N ALA A 83 -6.72 34.39 -15.66
CA ALA A 83 -7.39 35.65 -15.96
C ALA A 83 -7.38 36.66 -14.80
N GLY A 84 -7.21 36.22 -13.57
CA GLY A 84 -7.00 37.09 -12.41
C GLY A 84 -5.70 37.88 -12.49
N TYR A 85 -4.73 37.48 -13.29
CA TYR A 85 -3.47 38.18 -13.55
C TYR A 85 -3.54 39.11 -14.79
N THR A 86 -4.51 38.94 -15.65
CA THR A 86 -4.80 39.80 -16.79
C THR A 86 -6.14 40.46 -16.54
N ASN A 87 -6.21 41.78 -16.44
CA ASN A 87 -7.43 42.58 -16.28
C ASN A 87 -8.64 41.90 -16.92
N ALA A 88 -9.50 41.32 -16.08
CA ALA A 88 -10.61 40.44 -16.41
C ALA A 88 -11.44 40.93 -17.60
N ARG A 89 -11.21 40.41 -18.78
CA ARG A 89 -12.26 40.31 -19.79
C ARG A 89 -12.68 38.85 -19.86
N THR A 90 -13.80 38.59 -19.22
CA THR A 90 -14.77 37.52 -19.41
C THR A 90 -14.24 36.33 -20.25
N ILE A 91 -13.83 35.25 -19.61
CA ILE A 91 -13.66 33.96 -20.29
C ILE A 91 -15.07 33.39 -20.52
N THR A 92 -15.79 33.95 -21.47
CA THR A 92 -16.93 33.35 -22.16
C THR A 92 -16.48 32.92 -23.55
N GLY A 93 -15.30 32.33 -23.62
CA GLY A 93 -14.72 31.90 -24.88
C GLY A 93 -14.85 30.38 -25.05
N THR A 94 -15.22 29.98 -26.28
CA THR A 94 -14.95 28.64 -26.80
C THR A 94 -13.49 28.29 -26.59
N ARG A 95 -13.22 27.06 -26.09
CA ARG A 95 -11.85 26.54 -25.98
C ARG A 95 -11.13 26.64 -27.33
N SER A 96 -9.86 27.02 -27.32
CA SER A 96 -9.06 27.00 -28.54
C SER A 96 -8.85 25.57 -29.04
N VAL A 97 -8.59 25.42 -30.33
CA VAL A 97 -8.28 24.11 -30.93
C VAL A 97 -7.12 23.43 -30.20
N THR A 98 -6.10 24.21 -29.82
CA THR A 98 -4.95 23.71 -29.02
C THR A 98 -5.35 23.22 -27.65
N GLN A 99 -6.23 23.93 -26.95
CA GLN A 99 -6.73 23.50 -25.64
C GLN A 99 -7.53 22.20 -25.73
N ILE A 100 -8.41 22.09 -26.74
CA ILE A 100 -9.18 20.86 -26.99
C ILE A 100 -8.25 19.69 -27.27
N ALA A 101 -7.27 19.85 -28.16
CA ALA A 101 -6.31 18.80 -28.50
C ALA A 101 -5.51 18.32 -27.26
N ILE A 102 -5.07 19.24 -26.41
CA ILE A 102 -4.35 18.89 -25.17
C ILE A 102 -5.30 18.17 -24.19
N MET A 103 -6.53 18.62 -24.03
CA MET A 103 -7.50 17.96 -23.14
C MET A 103 -7.80 16.52 -23.59
N GLU A 104 -7.99 16.32 -24.89
CA GLU A 104 -8.21 14.99 -25.48
C GLU A 104 -6.98 14.09 -25.30
N GLN A 105 -5.77 14.61 -25.54
CA GLN A 105 -4.53 13.88 -25.31
C GLN A 105 -4.37 13.45 -23.86
N LEU A 106 -4.66 14.35 -22.91
CA LEU A 106 -4.58 14.03 -21.48
C LEU A 106 -5.61 13.00 -21.05
N ALA A 107 -6.84 13.05 -21.59
CA ALA A 107 -7.88 12.06 -21.34
C ALA A 107 -7.47 10.69 -21.89
N ASN A 108 -7.01 10.62 -23.13
CA ASN A 108 -6.55 9.39 -23.78
C ASN A 108 -5.35 8.77 -23.03
N ASN A 109 -4.40 9.58 -22.60
CA ASN A 109 -3.25 9.10 -21.82
C ASN A 109 -3.69 8.53 -20.47
N LEU A 110 -4.57 9.23 -19.75
CA LEU A 110 -5.11 8.73 -18.47
C LEU A 110 -5.88 7.43 -18.67
N GLN A 111 -6.72 7.35 -19.69
CA GLN A 111 -7.48 6.15 -20.02
C GLN A 111 -6.55 4.97 -20.34
N GLY A 112 -5.48 5.18 -21.10
CA GLY A 112 -4.45 4.15 -21.35
C GLY A 112 -3.83 3.61 -20.05
N GLU A 113 -3.45 4.49 -19.14
CA GLU A 113 -2.93 4.14 -17.81
C GLU A 113 -3.95 3.32 -16.99
N LEU A 114 -5.24 3.66 -17.04
CA LEU A 114 -6.29 2.96 -16.30
C LEU A 114 -6.64 1.61 -16.93
N MET A 115 -6.60 1.48 -18.24
CA MET A 115 -6.76 0.20 -18.93
C MET A 115 -5.62 -0.76 -18.60
N GLU A 116 -4.37 -0.30 -18.59
CA GLU A 116 -3.21 -1.08 -18.19
C GLU A 116 -3.32 -1.50 -16.72
N MET A 117 -3.77 -0.59 -15.86
CA MET A 117 -4.06 -0.85 -14.46
C MET A 117 -5.11 -1.96 -14.31
N ALA A 118 -6.22 -1.89 -15.03
CA ALA A 118 -7.27 -2.91 -15.00
C ALA A 118 -6.76 -4.28 -15.47
N GLY A 119 -6.01 -4.33 -16.57
CA GLY A 119 -5.38 -5.55 -17.09
C GLY A 119 -4.41 -6.18 -16.08
N THR A 120 -3.62 -5.38 -15.39
CA THR A 120 -2.69 -5.86 -14.36
C THR A 120 -3.44 -6.37 -13.12
N ALA A 121 -4.49 -5.68 -12.69
CA ALA A 121 -5.36 -6.12 -11.59
C ALA A 121 -6.02 -7.47 -11.93
N LYS A 122 -6.52 -7.64 -13.16
CA LYS A 122 -7.09 -8.90 -13.64
C LYS A 122 -6.09 -10.04 -13.52
N ARG A 123 -4.87 -9.90 -14.07
CA ARG A 123 -3.80 -10.92 -13.98
C ARG A 123 -3.44 -11.27 -12.53
N SER A 124 -3.39 -10.27 -11.65
CA SER A 124 -3.10 -10.50 -10.23
C SER A 124 -4.17 -11.33 -9.54
N VAL A 125 -5.44 -11.09 -9.86
CA VAL A 125 -6.59 -11.88 -9.34
C VAL A 125 -6.59 -13.30 -9.91
N GLU A 126 -6.37 -13.44 -11.21
CA GLU A 126 -6.28 -14.75 -11.89
C GLU A 126 -5.17 -15.62 -11.26
N SER A 127 -4.05 -15.03 -10.88
CA SER A 127 -2.97 -15.74 -10.20
C SER A 127 -3.40 -16.35 -8.86
N VAL A 128 -4.27 -15.68 -8.10
CA VAL A 128 -4.82 -16.23 -6.83
C VAL A 128 -5.65 -17.47 -7.08
N PHE A 129 -6.52 -17.46 -8.09
CA PHE A 129 -7.36 -18.60 -8.42
C PHE A 129 -6.54 -19.78 -8.97
N THR A 130 -5.52 -19.48 -9.79
CA THR A 130 -4.60 -20.51 -10.31
C THR A 130 -3.86 -21.21 -9.18
N ILE A 131 -3.35 -20.47 -8.19
CA ILE A 131 -2.66 -21.07 -7.03
C ILE A 131 -3.65 -21.87 -6.18
N ALA A 132 -4.87 -21.38 -5.97
CA ALA A 132 -5.90 -22.10 -5.23
C ALA A 132 -6.27 -23.45 -5.90
N ARG A 133 -6.31 -23.49 -7.23
CA ARG A 133 -6.50 -24.76 -7.98
C ARG A 133 -5.35 -25.72 -7.76
N LEU A 134 -4.11 -25.24 -7.83
CA LEU A 134 -2.91 -26.06 -7.64
C LEU A 134 -2.82 -26.61 -6.20
N GLU A 135 -3.28 -25.83 -5.21
CA GLU A 135 -3.34 -26.27 -3.81
C GLU A 135 -4.36 -27.39 -3.58
N ASN A 136 -5.46 -27.42 -4.33
CA ASN A 136 -6.55 -28.37 -4.19
C ASN A 136 -6.37 -29.65 -5.04
N ASP A 137 -5.40 -29.70 -5.93
CA ASP A 137 -5.09 -30.88 -6.76
C ASP A 137 -3.99 -31.73 -6.11
N PRO A 138 -4.33 -32.94 -5.58
CA PRO A 138 -3.37 -33.78 -4.88
C PRO A 138 -2.13 -34.17 -5.71
N TYR A 139 -2.29 -34.33 -7.03
CA TYR A 139 -1.19 -34.70 -7.93
C TYR A 139 -0.28 -33.51 -8.27
N ARG A 140 -0.86 -32.32 -8.44
CA ARG A 140 -0.10 -31.10 -8.77
C ARG A 140 0.55 -30.48 -7.55
N LYS A 141 0.00 -30.71 -6.36
CA LYS A 141 0.58 -30.22 -5.09
C LYS A 141 1.98 -30.80 -4.87
N LEU A 142 2.18 -32.09 -5.08
CA LEU A 142 3.49 -32.76 -4.98
C LEU A 142 4.49 -32.25 -6.02
N ALA A 143 4.06 -32.06 -7.27
CA ALA A 143 4.92 -31.51 -8.33
C ALA A 143 5.27 -30.05 -8.07
N LEU A 144 4.32 -29.26 -7.58
CA LEU A 144 4.52 -27.87 -7.17
C LEU A 144 5.54 -27.81 -6.02
N GLU A 145 5.39 -28.60 -4.98
CA GLU A 145 6.33 -28.67 -3.85
C GLU A 145 7.75 -29.08 -4.29
N GLN A 146 7.88 -29.97 -5.27
CA GLN A 146 9.20 -30.38 -5.81
C GLN A 146 9.86 -29.27 -6.63
N ILE A 147 9.13 -28.62 -7.54
CA ILE A 147 9.63 -27.48 -8.34
C ILE A 147 10.07 -26.35 -7.40
N LEU A 148 9.34 -26.12 -6.35
CA LEU A 148 9.58 -25.05 -5.39
C LEU A 148 10.73 -25.34 -4.45
N ARG A 149 10.97 -26.60 -4.10
CA ARG A 149 12.19 -27.03 -3.40
C ARG A 149 13.45 -26.86 -4.27
N GLN A 150 13.34 -27.02 -5.59
CA GLN A 150 14.44 -26.84 -6.52
C GLN A 150 14.78 -25.37 -6.80
N GLU A 151 13.77 -24.48 -6.83
CA GLU A 151 13.97 -23.04 -7.00
C GLU A 151 14.29 -22.30 -5.69
N ALA A 152 14.02 -22.90 -4.54
CA ALA A 152 14.13 -22.29 -3.21
C ALA A 152 15.52 -22.34 -2.59
N ALA A 153 16.58 -22.57 -3.35
CA ALA A 153 17.94 -22.37 -2.87
C ALA A 153 18.20 -20.87 -2.58
N GLY A 154 17.43 -20.26 -1.69
CA GLY A 154 17.71 -18.93 -1.16
C GLY A 154 16.57 -17.91 -0.98
N LYS A 155 15.30 -18.22 -1.29
CA LYS A 155 14.19 -17.27 -1.05
C LYS A 155 12.92 -17.96 -0.54
N PRO A 156 12.26 -17.44 0.52
CA PRO A 156 11.03 -18.00 1.05
C PRO A 156 9.87 -17.54 0.17
N TRP A 157 9.39 -18.40 -0.76
CA TRP A 157 8.13 -18.05 -1.38
C TRP A 157 7.46 -19.17 -2.16
N ILE A 158 6.44 -19.71 -1.51
CA ILE A 158 5.10 -19.78 -2.10
C ILE A 158 4.13 -19.40 -1.00
N LYS A 159 3.54 -18.30 -1.27
CA LYS A 159 2.40 -17.88 -0.49
C LYS A 159 1.26 -18.78 -0.90
N SER A 160 0.61 -19.43 0.06
CA SER A 160 -0.67 -20.07 -0.16
C SER A 160 -1.64 -19.07 -0.80
N SER A 161 -2.65 -19.53 -1.50
CA SER A 161 -3.70 -18.62 -1.98
C SER A 161 -4.29 -17.77 -0.83
N GLN A 162 -4.29 -18.30 0.41
CA GLN A 162 -4.67 -17.56 1.62
C GLN A 162 -3.75 -16.41 1.93
N ASP A 163 -2.44 -16.62 1.83
CA ASP A 163 -1.46 -15.58 2.10
C ASP A 163 -1.52 -14.49 1.03
N LEU A 164 -1.77 -14.84 -0.23
CA LEU A 164 -1.96 -13.87 -1.31
C LEU A 164 -3.21 -13.01 -1.08
N VAL A 165 -4.34 -13.60 -0.71
CA VAL A 165 -5.55 -12.84 -0.36
C VAL A 165 -5.29 -11.92 0.81
N LYS A 166 -4.65 -12.41 1.87
CA LYS A 166 -4.29 -11.60 3.03
C LYS A 166 -3.33 -10.46 2.68
N GLU A 167 -2.39 -10.71 1.76
CA GLU A 167 -1.52 -9.66 1.25
C GLU A 167 -2.31 -8.61 0.47
N MET A 168 -3.26 -9.02 -0.37
CA MET A 168 -4.15 -8.12 -1.10
C MET A 168 -5.03 -7.30 -0.16
N GLU A 169 -5.57 -7.91 0.90
CA GLU A 169 -6.33 -7.19 1.94
C GLU A 169 -5.49 -6.12 2.65
N THR A 170 -4.21 -6.41 2.89
CA THR A 170 -3.30 -5.53 3.63
C THR A 170 -2.67 -4.46 2.75
N ASN A 171 -2.21 -4.84 1.57
CA ASN A 171 -1.42 -3.99 0.67
C ASN A 171 -2.21 -3.46 -0.53
N GLY A 172 -3.44 -3.93 -0.75
CA GLY A 172 -4.20 -3.77 -1.97
C GLY A 172 -3.75 -4.74 -3.06
N ILE A 173 -4.44 -4.73 -4.21
CA ILE A 173 -4.06 -5.56 -5.36
C ILE A 173 -2.76 -4.99 -5.93
N THR A 174 -1.67 -5.70 -5.68
CA THR A 174 -0.32 -5.33 -6.12
C THR A 174 0.06 -6.12 -7.37
N GLY A 175 0.74 -5.50 -8.27
CA GLY A 175 1.17 -6.12 -9.54
C GLY A 175 1.82 -5.06 -10.42
N PHE A 176 1.68 -3.79 -10.02
CA PHE A 176 2.19 -2.64 -10.72
C PHE A 176 3.62 -2.38 -10.27
N THR A 177 4.55 -2.44 -11.21
CA THR A 177 5.94 -2.08 -10.96
C THR A 177 6.30 -0.95 -11.92
N ASP A 178 6.66 0.22 -11.37
CA ASP A 178 7.10 1.33 -12.19
C ASP A 178 8.52 1.11 -12.77
N LYS A 179 8.94 2.02 -13.65
CA LYS A 179 10.28 1.95 -14.29
C LYS A 179 11.44 1.94 -13.29
N ALA A 180 11.21 2.39 -12.05
CA ALA A 180 12.19 2.37 -10.96
C ALA A 180 12.08 1.11 -10.07
N GLY A 181 11.30 0.09 -10.48
CA GLY A 181 11.13 -1.17 -9.74
C GLY A 181 10.23 -1.05 -8.50
N ARG A 182 9.51 0.06 -8.30
CA ARG A 182 8.63 0.25 -7.14
C ARG A 182 7.30 -0.44 -7.37
N LYS A 183 6.86 -1.23 -6.40
CA LYS A 183 5.55 -1.89 -6.43
C LYS A 183 4.45 -0.95 -5.92
N TRP A 184 3.36 -0.89 -6.63
CA TRP A 184 2.17 -0.09 -6.33
C TRP A 184 0.94 -0.97 -6.15
N SER A 185 -0.01 -0.56 -5.31
CA SER A 185 -1.37 -1.12 -5.36
C SER A 185 -2.17 -0.44 -6.47
N MET A 186 -3.24 -1.09 -6.93
CA MET A 186 -4.16 -0.54 -7.92
C MET A 186 -4.66 0.86 -7.52
N GLN A 187 -5.16 1.01 -6.30
CA GLN A 187 -5.62 2.30 -5.78
C GLN A 187 -4.51 3.36 -5.76
N ALA A 188 -3.29 2.99 -5.32
CA ALA A 188 -2.19 3.94 -5.22
C ALA A 188 -1.73 4.40 -6.61
N TYR A 189 -1.67 3.49 -7.58
CA TYR A 189 -1.32 3.79 -8.97
C TYR A 189 -2.37 4.69 -9.63
N GLY A 190 -3.65 4.32 -9.58
CA GLY A 190 -4.73 5.15 -10.13
C GLY A 190 -4.79 6.55 -9.51
N ASN A 191 -4.60 6.66 -8.20
CA ASN A 191 -4.50 7.95 -7.52
C ASN A 191 -3.31 8.80 -8.00
N MET A 192 -2.18 8.17 -8.31
CA MET A 192 -1.01 8.85 -8.85
C MET A 192 -1.30 9.33 -10.28
N ALA A 193 -1.85 8.49 -11.14
CA ALA A 193 -2.19 8.82 -12.53
C ALA A 193 -3.16 10.03 -12.58
N VAL A 194 -4.28 9.95 -11.86
CA VAL A 194 -5.29 11.05 -11.81
C VAL A 194 -4.69 12.37 -11.31
N ARG A 195 -3.87 12.33 -10.26
CA ARG A 195 -3.23 13.56 -9.74
C ARG A 195 -2.24 14.16 -10.72
N THR A 196 -1.51 13.31 -11.43
CA THR A 196 -0.54 13.74 -12.44
C THR A 196 -1.27 14.39 -13.60
N THR A 197 -2.32 13.76 -14.15
CA THR A 197 -3.16 14.32 -15.23
C THR A 197 -3.85 15.61 -14.80
N ALA A 198 -4.37 15.68 -13.56
CA ALA A 198 -4.96 16.89 -13.02
C ALA A 198 -3.95 18.06 -12.99
N ARG A 199 -2.70 17.79 -12.63
CA ARG A 199 -1.64 18.82 -12.64
C ARG A 199 -1.22 19.20 -14.06
N GLN A 200 -1.13 18.24 -14.96
CA GLN A 200 -0.84 18.51 -16.38
C GLN A 200 -1.93 19.38 -17.02
N ALA A 201 -3.21 19.07 -16.74
CA ALA A 201 -4.33 19.88 -17.21
C ALA A 201 -4.28 21.32 -16.68
N GLU A 202 -3.92 21.49 -15.40
CA GLU A 202 -3.75 22.80 -14.78
C GLU A 202 -2.62 23.62 -15.40
N VAL A 203 -1.48 22.99 -15.63
CA VAL A 203 -0.32 23.63 -16.27
C VAL A 203 -0.66 23.99 -17.71
N ALA A 204 -1.30 23.09 -18.45
CA ALA A 204 -1.72 23.33 -19.83
C ALA A 204 -2.71 24.50 -19.92
N ALA A 205 -3.72 24.57 -19.02
CA ALA A 205 -4.66 25.67 -18.99
C ALA A 205 -3.97 27.02 -18.74
N LEU A 206 -3.01 27.08 -17.79
CA LEU A 206 -2.22 28.29 -17.55
C LEU A 206 -1.42 28.72 -18.80
N LEU A 207 -0.72 27.78 -19.42
CA LEU A 207 0.16 28.06 -20.56
C LEU A 207 -0.60 28.41 -21.85
N THR A 208 -1.84 27.92 -21.99
CA THR A 208 -2.68 28.19 -23.17
C THR A 208 -3.69 29.31 -22.96
N SER A 209 -3.75 29.91 -21.76
CA SER A 209 -4.69 31.00 -21.45
C SER A 209 -4.39 32.30 -22.19
N ASP A 210 -3.14 32.52 -22.61
CA ASP A 210 -2.73 33.67 -23.38
C ASP A 210 -1.43 33.42 -24.19
N GLU A 211 -1.04 34.41 -24.98
CA GLU A 211 0.15 34.39 -25.85
C GLU A 211 1.48 34.61 -25.12
N TYR A 212 1.46 34.81 -23.79
CA TYR A 212 2.66 35.16 -23.03
C TYR A 212 3.70 34.03 -23.05
N ASP A 213 4.95 34.34 -23.35
CA ASP A 213 5.99 33.35 -23.62
C ASP A 213 6.77 32.94 -22.34
N LEU A 214 7.04 33.90 -21.43
CA LEU A 214 7.96 33.65 -20.32
C LEU A 214 7.23 33.23 -19.00
N TRP A 215 7.60 32.08 -18.51
CA TRP A 215 7.01 31.50 -17.31
C TRP A 215 8.05 31.07 -16.30
N GLN A 216 7.79 31.33 -15.02
CA GLN A 216 8.68 30.97 -13.92
C GLN A 216 8.09 29.80 -13.14
N ILE A 217 8.90 28.77 -12.87
CA ILE A 217 8.51 27.66 -11.98
C ILE A 217 8.48 28.18 -10.54
N THR A 218 7.35 27.93 -9.85
CA THR A 218 7.15 28.36 -8.45
C THR A 218 8.15 27.69 -7.52
N LYS A 219 8.52 28.39 -6.42
CA LYS A 219 9.27 27.78 -5.33
C LYS A 219 8.34 27.20 -4.30
N VAL A 220 8.65 25.98 -3.82
CA VAL A 220 7.94 25.34 -2.71
C VAL A 220 8.87 25.15 -1.52
N GLY A 221 8.35 25.25 -0.29
CA GLY A 221 9.19 25.31 0.93
C GLY A 221 10.05 24.07 1.19
N THR A 222 9.63 22.90 0.72
CA THR A 222 10.39 21.64 0.82
C THR A 222 10.34 20.91 -0.51
N THR A 223 11.32 21.16 -1.35
CA THR A 223 11.39 20.61 -2.71
C THR A 223 12.25 19.35 -2.78
N CYS A 224 11.89 18.44 -3.70
CA CYS A 224 12.69 17.25 -3.97
C CYS A 224 13.97 17.57 -4.76
N PRO A 225 14.96 16.65 -4.80
CA PRO A 225 16.23 16.91 -5.52
C PRO A 225 16.03 17.09 -7.04
N VAL A 226 14.98 16.50 -7.62
CA VAL A 226 14.68 16.61 -9.06
C VAL A 226 14.16 18.02 -9.41
N CYS A 227 13.27 18.58 -8.58
CA CYS A 227 12.67 19.87 -8.82
C CYS A 227 13.56 21.06 -8.40
N ALA A 228 14.40 20.88 -7.38
CA ALA A 228 15.17 21.96 -6.80
C ALA A 228 16.02 22.76 -7.81
N PRO A 229 16.72 22.13 -8.77
CA PRO A 229 17.47 22.87 -9.79
C PRO A 229 16.60 23.67 -10.73
N LEU A 230 15.30 23.37 -10.82
CA LEU A 230 14.36 23.97 -11.76
C LEU A 230 13.54 25.12 -11.15
N GLU A 231 13.43 25.15 -9.79
CA GLU A 231 12.63 26.15 -9.09
C GLU A 231 13.16 27.59 -9.27
N GLY A 232 12.24 28.50 -9.53
CA GLY A 232 12.53 29.93 -9.63
C GLY A 232 13.19 30.34 -10.93
N ARG A 233 13.52 29.42 -11.83
CA ARG A 233 14.01 29.72 -13.17
C ARG A 233 12.86 30.12 -14.08
N VAL A 234 13.16 30.96 -15.04
CA VAL A 234 12.27 31.39 -16.11
C VAL A 234 12.53 30.55 -17.37
N TYR A 235 11.46 30.18 -18.02
CA TYR A 235 11.46 29.33 -19.23
C TYR A 235 10.62 29.96 -20.34
N SER A 236 11.00 29.74 -21.58
CA SER A 236 10.24 30.12 -22.77
C SER A 236 9.25 28.99 -23.12
N LYS A 237 7.97 29.33 -23.26
CA LYS A 237 6.91 28.43 -23.72
C LYS A 237 7.06 28.06 -25.19
N SER A 238 7.42 29.03 -26.03
CA SER A 238 7.68 28.83 -27.47
C SER A 238 8.99 28.07 -27.74
N GLY A 239 9.93 28.10 -26.77
CA GLY A 239 11.26 27.56 -26.97
C GLY A 239 12.17 28.35 -27.89
N THR A 240 11.76 29.53 -28.32
CA THR A 240 12.50 30.38 -29.30
C THR A 240 13.17 31.59 -28.66
N ASN A 241 12.95 31.85 -27.36
CA ASN A 241 13.54 32.99 -26.67
C ASN A 241 15.06 32.78 -26.48
N PRO A 242 15.93 33.71 -26.92
CA PRO A 242 17.37 33.53 -26.84
C PRO A 242 17.94 33.69 -25.42
N ASP A 243 17.20 34.35 -24.52
CA ASP A 243 17.65 34.67 -23.16
C ASP A 243 17.25 33.63 -22.11
N TYR A 244 16.26 32.80 -22.41
CA TYR A 244 15.69 31.85 -21.44
C TYR A 244 15.57 30.45 -22.06
N PRO A 245 15.89 29.39 -21.30
CA PRO A 245 15.80 28.03 -21.81
C PRO A 245 14.36 27.65 -22.16
N PRO A 246 14.15 26.74 -23.10
CA PRO A 246 12.80 26.24 -23.40
C PRO A 246 12.19 25.47 -22.24
N LEU A 247 10.86 25.49 -22.12
CA LEU A 247 10.13 24.81 -21.06
C LEU A 247 10.32 23.27 -21.10
N THR A 248 10.64 22.72 -22.27
CA THR A 248 11.03 21.30 -22.45
C THR A 248 12.22 20.87 -21.59
N VAL A 249 13.09 21.80 -21.20
CA VAL A 249 14.22 21.53 -20.28
C VAL A 249 13.72 21.15 -18.89
N ALA A 250 12.64 21.76 -18.44
CA ALA A 250 12.06 21.50 -17.13
C ALA A 250 11.06 20.34 -17.15
N PHE A 251 10.26 20.25 -18.18
CA PHE A 251 9.16 19.27 -18.28
C PHE A 251 9.54 18.01 -19.06
N GLY A 252 10.69 18.01 -19.70
CA GLY A 252 11.08 16.94 -20.64
C GLY A 252 10.35 17.02 -21.98
N LYS A 253 10.83 16.27 -22.94
CA LYS A 253 10.24 16.12 -24.26
C LYS A 253 9.49 14.79 -24.36
N VAL A 254 8.32 14.81 -24.96
CA VAL A 254 7.57 13.60 -25.34
C VAL A 254 8.29 12.90 -26.49
N ASP A 255 8.63 13.65 -27.54
CA ASP A 255 9.52 13.22 -28.61
C ASP A 255 10.90 13.88 -28.44
N PRO A 256 11.96 13.12 -28.16
CA PRO A 256 13.32 13.66 -27.99
C PRO A 256 13.82 14.50 -29.17
N TYR A 257 13.36 14.17 -30.36
CA TYR A 257 13.76 14.82 -31.62
C TYR A 257 12.78 15.92 -32.07
N GLY A 258 11.62 16.03 -31.42
CA GLY A 258 10.60 17.00 -31.73
C GLY A 258 10.95 18.44 -31.33
N SER A 259 10.00 19.34 -31.51
CA SER A 259 10.11 20.77 -31.19
C SER A 259 10.48 21.05 -29.73
N ASN A 260 10.88 22.30 -29.46
CA ASN A 260 11.14 22.76 -28.08
C ASN A 260 9.96 23.51 -27.46
N ASP A 261 8.83 23.57 -28.15
CA ASP A 261 7.63 24.27 -27.67
C ASP A 261 6.74 23.43 -26.74
N LEU A 262 5.64 24.05 -26.30
CA LEU A 262 4.68 23.45 -25.38
C LEU A 262 4.08 22.14 -25.90
N SER A 263 3.89 21.97 -27.20
CA SER A 263 3.25 20.78 -27.78
C SER A 263 4.05 19.50 -27.54
N ASN A 264 5.35 19.63 -27.32
CA ASN A 264 6.27 18.51 -27.07
C ASN A 264 6.75 18.42 -25.63
N THR A 265 5.89 18.69 -24.64
CA THR A 265 6.24 18.58 -23.22
C THR A 265 5.35 17.60 -22.47
N TYR A 266 5.88 17.02 -21.37
CA TYR A 266 5.08 16.22 -20.44
C TYR A 266 4.18 17.07 -19.52
N LEU A 267 4.18 18.40 -19.62
CA LEU A 267 3.38 19.34 -18.80
C LEU A 267 3.59 19.21 -17.28
N ASN A 268 4.60 18.50 -16.86
CA ASN A 268 5.01 18.37 -15.45
C ASN A 268 6.48 17.96 -15.36
N ILE A 269 7.11 18.19 -14.20
CA ILE A 269 8.50 17.78 -13.95
C ILE A 269 8.59 16.27 -13.69
N HIS A 270 7.67 15.73 -12.92
CA HIS A 270 7.57 14.31 -12.59
C HIS A 270 6.17 13.99 -12.00
N PRO A 271 5.75 12.72 -11.95
CA PRO A 271 4.49 12.31 -11.31
C PRO A 271 4.35 12.87 -9.88
N ASN A 272 3.15 13.31 -9.50
CA ASN A 272 2.85 13.96 -8.22
C ASN A 272 3.62 15.26 -7.94
N CYS A 273 4.13 15.95 -8.95
CA CYS A 273 4.78 17.24 -8.79
C CYS A 273 3.80 18.30 -8.28
N LEU A 274 4.25 19.15 -7.33
CA LEU A 274 3.44 20.23 -6.74
C LEU A 274 3.77 21.61 -7.32
N HIS A 275 4.78 21.72 -8.18
CA HIS A 275 5.18 22.98 -8.78
C HIS A 275 4.13 23.46 -9.78
N SER A 276 3.90 24.76 -9.78
CA SER A 276 3.08 25.46 -10.76
C SER A 276 3.93 26.49 -11.49
N LEU A 277 3.32 27.21 -12.39
CA LEU A 277 3.94 28.27 -13.17
C LEU A 277 3.29 29.62 -12.83
N VAL A 278 4.09 30.66 -12.90
CA VAL A 278 3.64 32.05 -12.85
C VAL A 278 4.25 32.80 -14.02
N LYS A 279 3.51 33.78 -14.56
CA LYS A 279 4.02 34.65 -15.63
C LYS A 279 5.25 35.40 -15.13
N TYR A 280 6.29 35.46 -15.93
CA TYR A 280 7.47 36.24 -15.64
C TYR A 280 7.36 37.60 -16.35
N ILE A 281 6.94 38.63 -15.62
CA ILE A 281 6.76 39.98 -16.10
C ILE A 281 8.01 40.81 -15.81
N THR A 282 8.54 41.49 -16.81
CA THR A 282 9.71 42.37 -16.70
C THR A 282 9.37 43.83 -16.38
N ILE A 283 8.11 44.20 -16.58
CA ILE A 283 7.62 45.56 -16.27
C ILE A 283 7.86 45.89 -14.82
N GLY A 284 8.54 47.01 -14.54
CA GLY A 284 8.86 47.44 -13.16
C GLY A 284 10.09 46.75 -12.52
N LYS A 285 10.80 45.90 -13.27
CA LYS A 285 12.08 45.33 -12.82
C LYS A 285 13.25 46.17 -13.36
N SER A 286 14.31 46.32 -12.55
CA SER A 286 15.56 46.96 -13.07
C SER A 286 16.30 46.02 -14.03
N THR A 287 17.14 46.62 -14.88
CA THR A 287 17.98 45.89 -15.86
C THR A 287 18.89 44.85 -15.15
N GLU A 288 19.46 45.22 -13.98
CA GLU A 288 20.30 44.34 -13.19
C GLU A 288 19.51 43.15 -12.63
N ARG A 289 18.26 43.37 -12.28
CA ARG A 289 17.38 42.28 -11.80
C ARG A 289 17.04 41.33 -12.96
N ILE A 290 16.72 41.85 -14.11
CA ILE A 290 16.43 41.04 -15.30
C ILE A 290 17.68 40.22 -15.68
N GLN A 291 18.87 40.83 -15.65
CA GLN A 291 20.11 40.13 -15.96
C GLN A 291 20.40 39.00 -14.95
N LYS A 292 20.18 39.24 -13.66
CA LYS A 292 20.31 38.18 -12.64
C LYS A 292 19.32 37.02 -12.87
N ASP A 293 18.09 37.33 -13.27
CA ASP A 293 17.07 36.30 -13.55
C ASP A 293 17.44 35.51 -14.82
N LYS A 294 18.05 36.16 -15.87
CA LYS A 294 18.61 35.48 -17.06
C LYS A 294 19.77 34.55 -16.67
N ASP A 295 20.75 35.07 -15.93
CA ASP A 295 21.93 34.31 -15.52
C ASP A 295 21.54 33.11 -14.62
N PHE A 296 20.57 33.30 -13.72
CA PHE A 296 20.04 32.24 -12.88
C PHE A 296 19.33 31.17 -13.72
N SER A 297 18.61 31.56 -14.77
CA SER A 297 17.86 30.65 -15.63
C SER A 297 18.73 29.93 -16.67
N SER A 298 19.90 30.49 -17.02
CA SER A 298 20.85 29.90 -17.97
C SER A 298 21.35 28.54 -17.45
N ILE A 299 21.30 27.51 -18.30
CA ILE A 299 21.81 26.17 -17.98
C ILE A 299 23.35 26.15 -17.98
N GLU A 300 23.98 26.98 -18.82
CA GLU A 300 25.43 27.08 -18.89
C GLU A 300 26.02 27.73 -17.65
N LYS A 301 25.44 28.88 -17.23
CA LYS A 301 25.89 29.60 -16.04
C LYS A 301 25.49 28.94 -14.73
N ASN A 302 24.39 28.20 -14.73
CA ASN A 302 23.82 27.54 -13.57
C ASN A 302 23.34 26.13 -13.92
N PRO A 303 24.23 25.13 -14.00
CA PRO A 303 23.92 23.77 -14.44
C PRO A 303 22.86 23.10 -13.58
N LEU A 304 21.97 22.30 -14.18
CA LEU A 304 20.92 21.55 -13.48
C LEU A 304 21.48 20.41 -12.61
N SER A 305 22.71 19.99 -12.83
CA SER A 305 23.38 18.98 -11.99
C SER A 305 23.71 19.46 -10.58
N ARG A 306 23.72 20.80 -10.36
CA ARG A 306 23.98 21.38 -9.05
C ARG A 306 22.70 21.43 -8.23
N ASP A 307 22.72 20.81 -7.04
CA ASP A 307 21.64 20.93 -6.06
C ASP A 307 21.71 22.32 -5.38
N PRO A 308 20.75 23.21 -5.62
CA PRO A 308 20.79 24.56 -5.05
C PRO A 308 20.31 24.63 -3.59
N ARG A 309 19.86 23.52 -3.03
CA ARG A 309 19.26 23.48 -1.68
C ARG A 309 20.33 23.69 -0.60
N THR A 310 20.00 24.49 0.39
CA THR A 310 20.80 24.62 1.61
C THR A 310 20.73 23.33 2.46
N LYS A 311 21.71 23.14 3.34
CA LYS A 311 21.69 22.02 4.31
C LYS A 311 20.38 21.96 5.10
N LYS A 312 19.82 23.12 5.49
CA LYS A 312 18.51 23.21 6.19
C LYS A 312 17.34 22.71 5.33
N GLN A 313 17.30 23.07 4.05
CA GLN A 313 16.27 22.62 3.11
C GLN A 313 16.36 21.12 2.84
N ILE A 314 17.58 20.59 2.69
CA ILE A 314 17.80 19.14 2.54
C ILE A 314 17.33 18.39 3.80
N ALA A 315 17.66 18.88 5.00
CA ALA A 315 17.22 18.28 6.25
C ALA A 315 15.68 18.31 6.38
N ALA A 316 15.04 19.43 6.05
CA ALA A 316 13.58 19.56 6.06
C ALA A 316 12.90 18.59 5.06
N TYR A 317 13.47 18.42 3.86
CA TYR A 317 12.96 17.44 2.88
C TYR A 317 13.11 16.01 3.40
N ARG A 318 14.27 15.64 3.97
CA ARG A 318 14.50 14.32 4.56
C ARG A 318 13.50 14.03 5.70
N GLU A 319 13.23 15.01 6.54
CA GLU A 319 12.26 14.85 7.63
C GLU A 319 10.83 14.69 7.09
N LYS A 320 10.44 15.45 6.06
CA LYS A 320 9.17 15.27 5.36
C LYS A 320 9.02 13.86 4.80
N GLU A 321 10.04 13.33 4.12
CA GLU A 321 10.02 11.98 3.57
C GLU A 321 9.99 10.91 4.67
N LYS A 322 10.73 11.09 5.76
CA LYS A 322 10.69 10.22 6.94
C LYS A 322 9.28 10.16 7.56
N ASN A 323 8.64 11.31 7.69
CA ASN A 323 7.26 11.39 8.21
C ASN A 323 6.25 10.73 7.26
N ARG A 324 6.42 10.92 5.95
CA ARG A 324 5.62 10.22 4.94
C ARG A 324 5.80 8.71 5.04
N GLN A 325 7.03 8.22 5.13
CA GLN A 325 7.32 6.78 5.29
C GLN A 325 6.73 6.22 6.58
N ARG A 326 6.78 6.99 7.69
CA ARG A 326 6.14 6.63 8.95
C ARG A 326 4.62 6.49 8.78
N LEU A 327 3.98 7.47 8.13
CA LEU A 327 2.54 7.44 7.87
C LEU A 327 2.14 6.21 7.05
N LEU A 328 2.88 5.89 5.98
CA LEU A 328 2.62 4.72 5.14
C LEU A 328 2.78 3.41 5.91
N ARG A 329 3.81 3.30 6.77
CA ARG A 329 3.97 2.14 7.66
C ARG A 329 2.82 2.00 8.66
N ASP A 330 2.38 3.12 9.25
CA ASP A 330 1.24 3.11 10.16
C ASP A 330 -0.05 2.69 9.45
N MET A 331 -0.29 3.15 8.23
CA MET A 331 -1.45 2.75 7.44
C MET A 331 -1.44 1.24 7.13
N LYS A 332 -0.28 0.72 6.73
CA LYS A 332 -0.11 -0.72 6.50
C LYS A 332 -0.35 -1.52 7.79
N GLN A 333 0.24 -1.09 8.89
CA GLN A 333 0.08 -1.73 10.21
C GLN A 333 -1.37 -1.69 10.68
N HIS A 334 -2.08 -0.57 10.49
CA HIS A 334 -3.50 -0.46 10.82
C HIS A 334 -4.34 -1.48 10.05
N LYS A 335 -4.14 -1.58 8.71
CA LYS A 335 -4.84 -2.57 7.88
C LYS A 335 -4.54 -4.01 8.35
N GLU A 336 -3.28 -4.32 8.59
CA GLU A 336 -2.82 -5.64 9.04
C GLU A 336 -3.41 -6.00 10.42
N TYR A 337 -3.35 -5.08 11.38
CA TYR A 337 -3.90 -5.31 12.72
C TYR A 337 -5.41 -5.48 12.69
N ARG A 338 -6.11 -4.66 11.90
CA ARG A 338 -7.55 -4.81 11.73
C ARG A 338 -7.97 -6.12 11.06
N SER A 339 -7.22 -6.60 10.09
CA SER A 339 -7.51 -7.88 9.41
C SER A 339 -7.37 -9.08 10.35
N ILE A 340 -6.57 -8.95 11.40
CA ILE A 340 -6.28 -10.03 12.36
C ILE A 340 -7.15 -9.92 13.61
N LEU A 341 -7.21 -8.73 14.19
CA LEU A 341 -7.83 -8.49 15.50
C LEU A 341 -9.25 -7.87 15.39
N GLY A 342 -9.69 -7.54 14.19
CA GLY A 342 -11.06 -7.07 13.97
C GLY A 342 -11.40 -5.83 14.78
N ASN A 343 -12.39 -5.95 15.67
CA ASN A 343 -12.94 -4.83 16.45
C ASN A 343 -12.05 -4.39 17.62
N ASP A 344 -11.04 -5.16 18.01
CA ASP A 344 -10.08 -4.77 19.05
C ASP A 344 -9.17 -3.61 18.58
N VAL A 345 -9.13 -3.35 17.28
CA VAL A 345 -8.37 -2.25 16.67
C VAL A 345 -9.34 -1.16 16.19
N PRO A 346 -9.09 0.12 16.49
CA PRO A 346 -9.94 1.22 16.01
C PRO A 346 -10.17 1.18 14.51
N LYS A 347 -11.42 1.37 14.07
CA LYS A 347 -11.78 1.44 12.64
C LYS A 347 -11.16 2.68 11.97
N ASP A 348 -11.11 3.78 12.70
CA ASP A 348 -10.56 5.05 12.24
C ASP A 348 -9.03 5.07 12.37
N PHE A 349 -8.34 5.45 11.29
CA PHE A 349 -6.88 5.47 11.23
C PHE A 349 -6.26 6.54 12.16
N ALA A 350 -6.91 7.69 12.34
CA ALA A 350 -6.39 8.73 13.24
C ALA A 350 -6.44 8.25 14.69
N LYS A 351 -7.55 7.60 15.11
CA LYS A 351 -7.67 6.97 16.44
C LYS A 351 -6.67 5.84 16.64
N PHE A 352 -6.37 5.06 15.60
CA PHE A 352 -5.31 4.03 15.68
C PHE A 352 -3.93 4.66 15.94
N ARG A 353 -3.59 5.74 15.23
CA ARG A 353 -2.33 6.44 15.46
C ARG A 353 -2.27 7.10 16.84
N GLU A 354 -3.35 7.71 17.27
CA GLU A 354 -3.47 8.28 18.62
C GLU A 354 -3.20 7.20 19.68
N LEU A 355 -3.84 6.04 19.56
CA LEU A 355 -3.62 4.91 20.44
C LEU A 355 -2.17 4.44 20.42
N LYS A 356 -1.58 4.31 19.22
CA LYS A 356 -0.19 3.86 19.04
C LYS A 356 0.85 4.77 19.69
N TYR A 357 0.66 6.08 19.59
CA TYR A 357 1.67 7.07 20.01
C TYR A 357 1.39 7.73 21.34
N ASN A 358 0.15 7.75 21.80
CA ASN A 358 -0.28 8.49 22.98
C ASN A 358 -0.84 7.59 24.10
N ASN A 359 -0.96 6.28 23.87
CA ASN A 359 -1.50 5.35 24.90
C ASN A 359 -0.71 4.03 24.89
N ALA A 360 0.47 4.04 25.53
CA ALA A 360 1.39 2.92 25.55
C ALA A 360 0.74 1.64 26.11
N GLU A 361 -0.01 1.73 27.22
CA GLU A 361 -0.62 0.55 27.84
C GLU A 361 -1.61 -0.16 26.89
N LYS A 362 -2.52 0.60 26.27
CA LYS A 362 -3.48 0.01 25.32
C LYS A 362 -2.78 -0.47 24.04
N TRP A 363 -1.76 0.25 23.61
CA TRP A 363 -0.97 -0.17 22.45
C TRP A 363 -0.27 -1.50 22.70
N ASP A 364 0.38 -1.67 23.84
CA ASP A 364 1.08 -2.90 24.22
C ASP A 364 0.13 -4.10 24.27
N LYS A 365 -1.08 -3.91 24.83
CA LYS A 365 -2.12 -4.96 24.83
C LYS A 365 -2.49 -5.41 23.41
N ILE A 366 -2.76 -4.48 22.52
CA ILE A 366 -3.10 -4.78 21.10
C ILE A 366 -1.90 -5.41 20.39
N HIS A 367 -0.70 -4.93 20.66
CA HIS A 367 0.52 -5.47 20.06
C HIS A 367 0.78 -6.91 20.50
N ILE A 368 0.58 -7.22 21.77
CA ILE A 368 0.67 -8.59 22.30
C ILE A 368 -0.36 -9.51 21.64
N LEU A 369 -1.63 -9.09 21.54
CA LEU A 369 -2.67 -9.88 20.87
C LEU A 369 -2.29 -10.18 19.41
N TYR A 370 -1.75 -9.19 18.71
CA TYR A 370 -1.27 -9.37 17.34
C TYR A 370 -0.11 -10.37 17.25
N GLN A 371 0.87 -10.28 18.18
CA GLN A 371 2.00 -11.20 18.23
C GLN A 371 1.55 -12.63 18.60
N ASP A 372 0.57 -12.76 19.49
CA ASP A 372 0.01 -14.07 19.87
C ASP A 372 -0.71 -14.73 18.68
N ASP A 373 -1.50 -13.99 17.91
CA ASP A 373 -2.13 -14.53 16.69
C ASP A 373 -1.09 -15.00 15.67
N LYS A 374 -0.05 -14.20 15.42
CA LYS A 374 1.06 -14.63 14.54
C LYS A 374 1.75 -15.88 15.02
N LEU A 375 2.04 -15.97 16.33
CA LEU A 375 2.69 -17.12 16.93
C LEU A 375 1.80 -18.37 16.84
N LYS A 376 0.50 -18.24 17.13
CA LYS A 376 -0.47 -19.34 16.99
C LYS A 376 -0.53 -19.85 15.54
N LYS A 377 -0.49 -18.97 14.57
CA LYS A 377 -0.42 -19.35 13.13
C LYS A 377 0.86 -20.10 12.82
N LYS A 378 2.00 -19.64 13.34
CA LYS A 378 3.29 -20.33 13.19
C LYS A 378 3.25 -21.72 13.84
N ILE A 379 2.71 -21.85 15.06
CA ILE A 379 2.55 -23.13 15.74
C ILE A 379 1.73 -24.12 14.91
N ARG A 380 0.65 -23.65 14.26
CA ARG A 380 -0.20 -24.49 13.40
C ARG A 380 0.47 -24.87 12.09
N SER A 381 1.50 -24.15 11.65
CA SER A 381 2.18 -24.43 10.39
C SER A 381 3.00 -25.73 10.48
N PRO A 382 3.36 -26.34 9.31
CA PRO A 382 4.24 -27.50 9.25
C PRO A 382 5.68 -27.24 9.74
N GLU A 383 6.07 -25.96 9.88
CA GLU A 383 7.41 -25.56 10.31
C GLU A 383 7.70 -25.93 11.77
N VAL A 384 6.66 -26.08 12.59
CA VAL A 384 6.80 -26.46 14.02
C VAL A 384 6.59 -27.94 14.18
N ASN A 385 7.61 -28.63 14.69
CA ASN A 385 7.51 -30.05 15.04
C ASN A 385 6.56 -30.22 16.23
N LYS A 386 5.41 -30.84 15.98
CA LYS A 386 4.35 -31.12 16.96
C LYS A 386 4.33 -32.58 17.42
N THR A 387 5.30 -33.39 16.99
CA THR A 387 5.41 -34.77 17.44
C THR A 387 5.80 -34.81 18.92
N ILE A 388 5.13 -35.66 19.70
CA ILE A 388 5.46 -35.83 21.10
C ILE A 388 6.88 -36.41 21.23
N GLU A 389 7.70 -35.75 22.06
CA GLU A 389 9.02 -36.23 22.46
C GLU A 389 8.90 -37.19 23.61
N GLU A 390 9.00 -38.49 23.35
CA GLU A 390 8.78 -39.60 24.30
C GLU A 390 9.57 -39.44 25.60
N GLY A 391 10.84 -39.06 25.51
CA GLY A 391 11.70 -38.91 26.68
C GLY A 391 11.25 -37.78 27.63
N LYS A 392 10.65 -36.72 27.12
CA LYS A 392 10.09 -35.64 27.91
C LYS A 392 8.67 -35.97 28.38
N GLN A 393 7.86 -36.56 27.51
CA GLN A 393 6.49 -36.94 27.86
C GLN A 393 6.47 -38.03 28.93
N GLY A 394 7.39 -38.99 28.90
CA GLY A 394 7.50 -40.07 29.88
C GLY A 394 7.71 -39.58 31.30
N LYS A 395 8.15 -38.35 31.53
CA LYS A 395 8.23 -37.73 32.86
C LYS A 395 6.84 -37.45 33.49
N HIS A 396 5.79 -37.57 32.71
CA HIS A 396 4.40 -37.30 33.04
C HIS A 396 3.50 -38.51 32.73
N ILE A 397 4.06 -39.73 32.67
CA ILE A 397 3.33 -40.98 32.46
C ILE A 397 3.67 -41.94 33.61
N LEU A 398 2.67 -42.37 34.36
CA LEU A 398 2.84 -43.35 35.44
C LEU A 398 3.43 -44.65 34.90
N GLY A 399 4.41 -45.21 35.64
CA GLY A 399 5.07 -46.47 35.25
C GLY A 399 6.14 -46.33 34.15
N HIS A 400 6.29 -45.14 33.54
CA HIS A 400 7.37 -44.91 32.61
C HIS A 400 8.73 -44.75 33.32
N LYS A 401 9.82 -45.25 32.73
CA LYS A 401 11.19 -45.18 33.33
C LYS A 401 11.67 -43.77 33.68
N ASN A 402 11.16 -42.75 33.00
CA ASN A 402 11.49 -41.36 33.25
C ASN A 402 10.54 -40.64 34.23
N TYR A 403 9.48 -41.30 34.71
CA TYR A 403 8.56 -40.73 35.69
C TYR A 403 9.28 -40.56 37.06
N LYS A 404 8.94 -39.49 37.72
CA LYS A 404 9.40 -39.22 39.10
C LYS A 404 8.18 -38.97 39.96
N ASP A 405 8.12 -39.63 41.08
CA ASP A 405 7.02 -39.49 42.05
C ASP A 405 6.83 -38.03 42.47
N GLY A 406 5.58 -37.64 42.68
CA GLY A 406 5.21 -36.26 42.99
C GLY A 406 5.02 -35.33 41.78
N ARG A 407 5.19 -35.83 40.56
CA ARG A 407 4.89 -35.05 39.36
C ARG A 407 3.46 -35.25 38.90
N SER A 408 2.88 -34.16 38.33
CA SER A 408 1.62 -34.26 37.61
C SER A 408 1.73 -35.23 36.44
N TYR A 409 0.72 -36.07 36.21
CA TYR A 409 0.76 -37.14 35.22
C TYR A 409 -0.54 -37.22 34.39
N LEU A 410 -0.41 -37.78 33.20
CA LEU A 410 -1.51 -38.02 32.28
C LEU A 410 -2.29 -39.29 32.69
N LYS A 411 -3.62 -39.24 32.50
CA LYS A 411 -4.52 -40.40 32.54
C LYS A 411 -4.84 -40.95 31.14
N VAL A 412 -4.39 -40.27 30.09
CA VAL A 412 -4.63 -40.62 28.69
C VAL A 412 -3.42 -41.35 28.13
N SER A 413 -3.61 -42.13 27.04
CA SER A 413 -2.54 -42.85 26.38
C SER A 413 -1.59 -41.90 25.61
N ALA A 414 -0.45 -42.40 25.14
CA ALA A 414 0.48 -41.62 24.33
C ALA A 414 -0.14 -41.18 23.00
N GLU A 415 -0.94 -42.04 22.39
CA GLU A 415 -1.66 -41.74 21.13
C GLU A 415 -2.72 -40.65 21.37
N GLU A 416 -3.44 -40.69 22.51
CA GLU A 416 -4.40 -39.66 22.89
C GLU A 416 -3.69 -38.32 23.17
N ALA A 417 -2.54 -38.37 23.83
CA ALA A 417 -1.73 -37.18 24.06
C ALA A 417 -1.28 -36.53 22.75
N GLN A 418 -0.93 -37.33 21.73
CA GLN A 418 -0.62 -36.80 20.39
C GLN A 418 -1.86 -36.16 19.72
N ARG A 419 -3.02 -36.82 19.80
CA ARG A 419 -4.28 -36.25 19.27
C ARG A 419 -4.64 -34.92 19.95
N LEU A 420 -4.43 -34.78 21.24
CA LEU A 420 -4.62 -33.51 21.96
C LEU A 420 -3.67 -32.42 21.44
N VAL A 421 -2.43 -32.74 21.15
CA VAL A 421 -1.50 -31.80 20.54
C VAL A 421 -1.96 -31.42 19.14
N ASP A 422 -2.35 -32.37 18.31
CA ASP A 422 -2.78 -32.11 16.93
C ASP A 422 -4.05 -31.24 16.89
N GLN A 423 -4.97 -31.44 17.83
CA GLN A 423 -6.21 -30.69 17.95
C GLN A 423 -6.01 -29.27 18.48
N TYR A 424 -5.18 -29.12 19.51
CA TYR A 424 -5.15 -27.89 20.31
C TYR A 424 -3.92 -27.00 20.08
N ALA A 425 -2.86 -27.48 19.47
CA ALA A 425 -1.65 -26.67 19.25
C ALA A 425 -1.94 -25.40 18.43
N GLY A 426 -1.59 -24.24 18.99
CA GLY A 426 -1.85 -22.94 18.39
C GLY A 426 -3.28 -22.42 18.61
N THR A 427 -4.07 -23.01 19.51
CA THR A 427 -5.43 -22.53 19.86
C THR A 427 -5.51 -21.89 21.24
N GLY A 428 -4.60 -22.23 22.14
CA GLY A 428 -4.63 -21.85 23.53
C GLY A 428 -4.07 -20.46 23.85
N GLN A 429 -3.83 -20.22 25.12
CA GLN A 429 -3.22 -18.98 25.62
C GLN A 429 -1.70 -19.09 25.59
N ILE A 430 -1.05 -18.16 24.93
CA ILE A 430 0.42 -18.06 24.88
C ILE A 430 0.97 -17.61 26.21
N LYS A 431 1.88 -18.40 26.83
CA LYS A 431 2.54 -18.02 28.07
C LYS A 431 3.75 -17.15 27.79
N ARG A 432 3.77 -15.95 28.38
CA ARG A 432 4.88 -15.00 28.29
C ARG A 432 5.58 -14.81 29.63
N ASP A 433 6.86 -14.49 29.61
CA ASP A 433 7.62 -14.07 30.79
C ASP A 433 7.32 -12.60 31.16
N SER A 434 7.93 -12.10 32.20
CA SER A 434 7.79 -10.71 32.68
C SER A 434 8.30 -9.66 31.67
N LYS A 435 9.11 -10.08 30.71
CA LYS A 435 9.64 -9.22 29.62
C LYS A 435 8.80 -9.33 28.34
N GLY A 436 7.70 -10.12 28.37
CA GLY A 436 6.83 -10.30 27.22
C GLY A 436 7.31 -11.34 26.20
N HIS A 437 8.40 -12.09 26.45
CA HIS A 437 8.86 -13.14 25.55
C HIS A 437 8.07 -14.42 25.72
N TRP A 438 7.83 -15.14 24.63
CA TRP A 438 7.21 -16.45 24.67
C TRP A 438 8.09 -17.45 25.41
N THR A 439 7.53 -18.14 26.40
CA THR A 439 8.23 -19.15 27.21
C THR A 439 8.23 -20.55 26.57
N ASN A 440 7.89 -20.66 25.28
CA ASN A 440 7.68 -21.92 24.56
C ASN A 440 6.58 -22.78 25.18
N LYS A 441 5.59 -22.15 25.81
CA LYS A 441 4.44 -22.83 26.42
C LYS A 441 3.14 -22.20 25.94
N GLU A 442 2.15 -23.07 25.79
CA GLU A 442 0.77 -22.71 25.47
C GLU A 442 -0.16 -23.40 26.47
N PHE A 443 -1.14 -22.69 26.98
CA PHE A 443 -2.13 -23.21 27.93
C PHE A 443 -3.43 -23.51 27.20
N VAL A 444 -3.92 -24.71 27.40
CA VAL A 444 -5.08 -25.30 26.72
C VAL A 444 -6.00 -25.98 27.69
N SER A 445 -7.29 -26.10 27.34
CA SER A 445 -8.27 -26.92 28.04
C SER A 445 -8.91 -27.90 27.07
N ALA A 446 -8.92 -29.15 27.39
CA ALA A 446 -9.67 -30.19 26.68
C ALA A 446 -11.14 -30.21 27.18
N ASP A 447 -11.98 -30.96 26.51
CA ASP A 447 -13.39 -31.18 26.82
C ASP A 447 -13.61 -32.33 27.86
N HIS A 448 -12.52 -33.04 28.19
CA HIS A 448 -12.54 -34.16 29.15
C HIS A 448 -11.30 -34.10 30.06
N ILE A 449 -11.31 -34.92 31.13
CA ILE A 449 -10.18 -35.04 32.08
C ILE A 449 -9.03 -35.74 31.36
N ILE A 450 -7.85 -35.07 31.31
CA ILE A 450 -6.64 -35.60 30.63
C ILE A 450 -5.58 -36.07 31.61
N GLY A 451 -5.67 -35.73 32.88
CA GLY A 451 -4.64 -36.08 33.84
C GLY A 451 -4.88 -35.57 35.25
N VAL A 452 -3.86 -35.69 36.06
CA VAL A 452 -3.86 -35.32 37.48
C VAL A 452 -2.73 -34.33 37.73
N VAL A 453 -3.06 -33.26 38.40
CA VAL A 453 -2.09 -32.32 38.98
C VAL A 453 -1.73 -32.77 40.36
N VAL A 454 -0.45 -32.90 40.66
CA VAL A 454 0.09 -33.16 41.98
C VAL A 454 0.64 -31.85 42.53
N ASP A 455 0.18 -31.44 43.70
CA ASP A 455 0.76 -30.29 44.39
C ASP A 455 2.10 -30.69 45.04
N ALA A 456 3.17 -30.03 44.64
CA ALA A 456 4.53 -30.39 45.06
C ALA A 456 4.77 -30.16 46.58
N ASN A 457 3.94 -29.36 47.28
CA ASN A 457 4.12 -29.01 48.69
C ASN A 457 3.24 -29.87 49.59
N THR A 458 2.00 -30.15 49.17
CA THR A 458 1.02 -30.85 49.97
C THR A 458 0.84 -32.32 49.59
N GLY A 459 1.27 -32.68 48.36
CA GLY A 459 1.00 -34.02 47.80
C GLY A 459 -0.45 -34.22 47.33
N GLU A 460 -1.32 -33.24 47.50
CA GLU A 460 -2.71 -33.30 47.05
C GLU A 460 -2.81 -33.48 45.55
N THR A 461 -3.80 -34.24 45.12
CA THR A 461 -4.04 -34.55 43.70
C THR A 461 -5.37 -34.00 43.23
N ILE A 462 -5.39 -33.37 42.07
CA ILE A 462 -6.59 -32.80 41.46
C ILE A 462 -6.66 -33.24 40.00
N GLU A 463 -7.78 -33.85 39.63
CA GLU A 463 -8.05 -34.15 38.22
C GLU A 463 -8.25 -32.88 37.41
N THR A 464 -7.76 -32.87 36.16
CA THR A 464 -7.85 -31.68 35.32
C THR A 464 -8.02 -32.02 33.83
N SER A 465 -8.80 -31.18 33.14
CA SER A 465 -8.85 -31.12 31.71
C SER A 465 -7.85 -30.08 31.11
N ARG A 466 -7.15 -29.33 31.99
CA ARG A 466 -6.24 -28.27 31.58
C ARG A 466 -4.81 -28.77 31.50
N PHE A 467 -4.13 -28.38 30.46
CA PHE A 467 -2.72 -28.75 30.24
C PHE A 467 -1.93 -27.64 29.59
N SER A 468 -0.62 -27.73 29.63
CA SER A 468 0.29 -26.91 28.92
C SER A 468 1.02 -27.72 27.83
N ILE A 469 1.04 -27.21 26.62
CA ILE A 469 1.90 -27.74 25.54
C ILE A 469 3.24 -27.03 25.65
N HIS A 470 4.32 -27.78 25.78
CA HIS A 470 5.69 -27.29 25.83
C HIS A 470 6.37 -27.57 24.54
N TYR A 471 6.81 -26.54 23.85
CA TYR A 471 7.46 -26.62 22.53
C TYR A 471 8.97 -26.66 22.67
N SER A 472 9.62 -27.48 21.85
CA SER A 472 11.06 -27.54 21.73
C SER A 472 11.49 -27.84 20.29
N LYS A 473 12.79 -27.75 19.99
CA LYS A 473 13.32 -28.07 18.66
C LYS A 473 13.03 -29.52 18.25
N ASN A 474 13.04 -30.44 19.22
CA ASN A 474 12.90 -31.88 18.95
C ASN A 474 11.45 -32.38 18.98
N GLY A 475 10.50 -31.53 19.31
CA GLY A 475 9.09 -31.87 19.42
C GLY A 475 8.43 -31.24 20.64
N VAL A 476 7.30 -31.80 21.06
CA VAL A 476 6.47 -31.26 22.14
C VAL A 476 6.25 -32.29 23.24
N HIS A 477 5.81 -31.83 24.41
CA HIS A 477 5.19 -32.67 25.45
C HIS A 477 4.11 -31.89 26.15
N ILE A 478 3.13 -32.59 26.70
CA ILE A 478 2.03 -31.98 27.44
C ILE A 478 2.14 -32.29 28.95
N VAL A 479 1.74 -31.30 29.73
CA VAL A 479 1.80 -31.38 31.21
C VAL A 479 0.46 -30.92 31.79
N PRO A 480 -0.22 -31.75 32.61
CA PRO A 480 -1.42 -31.32 33.34
C PRO A 480 -1.13 -30.11 34.24
N ARG A 481 -2.06 -29.14 34.31
CA ARG A 481 -1.89 -27.93 35.10
C ARG A 481 -3.14 -27.54 35.88
N LYS A 482 -2.95 -26.88 37.02
CA LYS A 482 -4.01 -26.13 37.73
C LYS A 482 -4.47 -24.93 36.91
N GLU A 483 -5.49 -24.23 37.35
CA GLU A 483 -5.93 -22.95 36.78
C GLU A 483 -4.82 -21.92 36.63
#